data_e1889b3d4f109e4dd954c8dbcc5c7b42
#
_entry.id   e1889b3d4f109e4dd954c8dbcc5c7b42
#
_cell.length_a   1.000
_cell.length_b   1.000
_cell.length_c   1.000
_cell.angle_alpha   90.00
_cell.angle_beta   90.00
_cell.angle_gamma   90.00
#
_symmetry.space_group_name_H-M   'P 1'
#
loop_
_entity.id
_entity.type
_entity.pdbx_description
1 polymer ?
#
loop_
_entity_poly.entity_id
_entity_poly.type
_entity_poly.pdbx_seq_one_letter_code
_entity_poly.pdbx_strand_id
1 'polypeptide(L)'
;VWGPTRSQALADINKSVINNFENETHTLSFGDPENDDAETEEPFQVIRSHHVPLRGDRDFPPAALMILSDVTELTSEKRRGERMMNELIDTLVTVVDRRDPFSANHSTRVAEVSRAMASEMELDEVEIKTVETAGKLMNLGKIFIPPDVLTKSNDLTPEERSLLANAYLTTVDLIEG
;
A
#
# COMPACT_ATOMS: atom_id res chain seq x y z
N VAL A 1 -8.39 25.95 -17.32
CA VAL A 1 -9.69 26.20 -16.68
C VAL A 1 -10.21 24.87 -16.17
N TRP A 2 -10.51 24.79 -14.90
CA TRP A 2 -10.96 23.57 -14.22
C TRP A 2 -12.36 23.19 -14.68
N GLY A 3 -12.62 21.92 -14.94
CA GLY A 3 -13.94 21.43 -15.31
C GLY A 3 -14.98 21.64 -14.19
N PRO A 4 -16.28 21.61 -14.51
CA PRO A 4 -17.34 21.90 -13.55
C PRO A 4 -17.31 21.00 -12.30
N THR A 5 -16.99 19.73 -12.43
CA THR A 5 -16.91 18.76 -11.33
C THR A 5 -15.81 19.12 -10.32
N ARG A 6 -14.63 19.54 -10.80
CA ARG A 6 -13.50 19.96 -9.96
C ARG A 6 -13.79 21.23 -9.19
N SER A 7 -14.38 22.20 -9.89
CA SER A 7 -14.78 23.49 -9.29
C SER A 7 -15.85 23.30 -8.21
N GLN A 8 -16.80 22.40 -8.42
CA GLN A 8 -17.86 22.12 -7.47
C GLN A 8 -17.31 21.47 -6.19
N ALA A 9 -16.45 20.47 -6.31
CA ALA A 9 -15.83 19.81 -5.15
C ALA A 9 -15.08 20.80 -4.25
N LEU A 10 -14.29 21.70 -4.84
CA LEU A 10 -13.56 22.73 -4.09
C LEU A 10 -14.51 23.78 -3.47
N ALA A 11 -15.58 24.12 -4.15
CA ALA A 11 -16.58 25.07 -3.62
C ALA A 11 -17.32 24.48 -2.40
N ASP A 12 -17.64 23.20 -2.42
CA ASP A 12 -18.32 22.53 -1.31
C ASP A 12 -17.40 22.44 -0.08
N ILE A 13 -16.12 22.13 -0.27
CA ILE A 13 -15.10 22.16 0.80
C ILE A 13 -14.98 23.57 1.38
N ASN A 14 -14.84 24.61 0.56
CA ASN A 14 -14.74 25.98 1.04
C ASN A 14 -15.97 26.40 1.87
N LYS A 15 -17.16 25.97 1.46
CA LYS A 15 -18.40 26.24 2.19
C LYS A 15 -18.40 25.55 3.56
N SER A 16 -17.92 24.30 3.64
CA SER A 16 -17.75 23.58 4.91
C SER A 16 -16.79 24.31 5.84
N VAL A 17 -15.61 24.65 5.33
CA VAL A 17 -14.54 25.35 6.08
C VAL A 17 -15.03 26.70 6.65
N ILE A 18 -15.76 27.49 5.86
CA ILE A 18 -16.33 28.77 6.32
C ILE A 18 -17.36 28.55 7.43
N ASN A 19 -18.22 27.53 7.27
CA ASN A 19 -19.30 27.25 8.23
C ASN A 19 -18.77 26.69 9.56
N ASN A 20 -17.81 25.77 9.50
CA ASN A 20 -17.26 25.11 10.69
C ASN A 20 -16.13 25.91 11.33
N PHE A 21 -15.56 26.84 10.60
CA PHE A 21 -14.42 27.67 11.00
C PHE A 21 -13.20 26.84 11.45
N GLU A 22 -12.92 25.75 10.73
CA GLU A 22 -11.78 24.85 10.96
C GLU A 22 -10.92 24.73 9.71
N ASN A 23 -9.60 24.53 9.92
CA ASN A 23 -8.68 24.26 8.82
C ASN A 23 -8.92 22.84 8.30
N GLU A 24 -9.05 22.70 6.99
CA GLU A 24 -9.21 21.41 6.35
C GLU A 24 -8.12 21.17 5.29
N THR A 25 -7.72 19.91 5.15
CA THR A 25 -6.79 19.47 4.10
C THR A 25 -7.40 18.28 3.38
N HIS A 26 -7.50 18.38 2.07
CA HIS A 26 -8.07 17.34 1.22
C HIS A 26 -7.10 16.95 0.13
N THR A 27 -7.17 15.69 -0.29
CA THR A 27 -6.49 15.19 -1.49
C THR A 27 -7.56 14.73 -2.47
N LEU A 28 -7.62 15.39 -3.61
CA LEU A 28 -8.61 15.14 -4.66
C LEU A 28 -7.91 14.46 -5.83
N SER A 29 -8.42 13.31 -6.26
CA SER A 29 -7.93 12.59 -7.44
C SER A 29 -8.94 12.71 -8.56
N PHE A 30 -8.46 12.99 -9.77
CA PHE A 30 -9.26 13.13 -10.98
C PHE A 30 -8.66 12.26 -12.08
N GLY A 31 -9.50 11.65 -12.92
CA GLY A 31 -9.06 10.70 -13.93
C GLY A 31 -8.73 9.31 -13.37
N ASP A 32 -8.34 8.40 -14.24
CA ASP A 32 -7.98 7.03 -13.89
C ASP A 32 -6.46 6.91 -13.78
N PRO A 33 -5.91 6.51 -12.62
CA PRO A 33 -4.48 6.35 -12.44
C PRO A 33 -3.87 5.19 -13.24
N GLU A 34 -4.68 4.25 -13.75
CA GLU A 34 -4.24 3.12 -14.55
C GLU A 34 -4.34 3.41 -16.06
N ASN A 35 -5.07 4.45 -16.42
CA ASN A 35 -5.26 4.87 -17.81
C ASN A 35 -4.44 6.14 -18.10
N ASP A 36 -3.14 5.94 -18.36
CA ASP A 36 -2.18 7.01 -18.73
C ASP A 36 -2.17 7.27 -20.26
N ASP A 37 -3.16 6.71 -20.98
CA ASP A 37 -3.30 6.96 -22.42
C ASP A 37 -3.75 8.40 -22.67
N ALA A 38 -2.94 9.13 -23.41
CA ALA A 38 -3.12 10.54 -23.74
C ALA A 38 -4.40 10.87 -24.56
N GLU A 39 -5.25 9.88 -24.80
CA GLU A 39 -6.51 10.01 -25.56
C GLU A 39 -7.74 10.15 -24.62
N THR A 40 -7.58 10.05 -23.30
CA THR A 40 -8.70 10.27 -22.36
C THR A 40 -8.95 11.77 -22.17
N GLU A 41 -10.21 12.17 -22.18
CA GLU A 41 -10.64 13.57 -22.03
C GLU A 41 -10.19 14.23 -20.71
N GLU A 42 -9.81 13.44 -19.68
CA GLU A 42 -9.30 13.94 -18.41
C GLU A 42 -8.04 13.17 -17.99
N PRO A 43 -6.83 13.78 -18.08
CA PRO A 43 -5.61 13.17 -17.60
C PRO A 43 -5.69 12.97 -16.06
N PHE A 44 -5.06 11.89 -15.58
CA PHE A 44 -4.94 11.65 -14.16
C PHE A 44 -4.24 12.83 -13.47
N GLN A 45 -4.87 13.37 -12.44
CA GLN A 45 -4.34 14.49 -11.67
C GLN A 45 -4.69 14.34 -10.18
N VAL A 46 -3.72 14.62 -9.32
CA VAL A 46 -3.90 14.63 -7.86
C VAL A 46 -3.59 16.02 -7.33
N ILE A 47 -4.59 16.66 -6.73
CA ILE A 47 -4.47 17.98 -6.14
C ILE A 47 -4.63 17.87 -4.63
N ARG A 48 -3.65 18.39 -3.90
CA ARG A 48 -3.79 18.63 -2.47
C ARG A 48 -4.26 20.05 -2.25
N SER A 49 -5.38 20.21 -1.53
CA SER A 49 -5.91 21.51 -1.17
C SER A 49 -5.87 21.72 0.33
N HIS A 50 -5.35 22.88 0.74
CA HIS A 50 -5.41 23.36 2.11
C HIS A 50 -6.37 24.54 2.18
N HIS A 51 -7.31 24.50 3.10
CA HIS A 51 -8.34 25.51 3.28
C HIS A 51 -8.24 26.09 4.67
N VAL A 52 -8.14 27.41 4.75
CA VAL A 52 -8.03 28.17 6.00
C VAL A 52 -9.19 29.17 6.06
N PRO A 53 -10.07 29.11 7.06
CA PRO A 53 -11.15 30.08 7.19
C PRO A 53 -10.62 31.46 7.60
N LEU A 54 -11.17 32.48 6.99
CA LEU A 54 -10.90 33.89 7.30
C LEU A 54 -12.16 34.51 7.91
N ARG A 55 -11.99 35.13 9.08
CA ARG A 55 -13.08 35.84 9.73
C ARG A 55 -13.45 37.06 8.90
N GLY A 56 -14.72 37.19 8.65
CA GLY A 56 -15.27 38.44 8.10
C GLY A 56 -15.29 39.57 9.14
N ASP A 57 -15.41 40.79 8.66
CA ASP A 57 -15.65 41.99 9.45
C ASP A 57 -16.82 42.80 8.83
N ARG A 58 -16.90 44.11 9.21
CA ARG A 58 -17.99 44.97 8.71
C ARG A 58 -17.91 45.24 7.20
N ASP A 59 -16.70 45.17 6.64
CA ASP A 59 -16.41 45.55 5.26
C ASP A 59 -16.22 44.31 4.35
N PHE A 60 -15.87 43.16 4.95
CA PHE A 60 -15.58 41.91 4.21
C PHE A 60 -16.37 40.74 4.78
N PRO A 61 -17.04 39.94 3.92
CA PRO A 61 -17.71 38.71 4.36
C PRO A 61 -16.69 37.64 4.79
N PRO A 62 -17.14 36.64 5.58
CA PRO A 62 -16.30 35.44 5.84
C PRO A 62 -15.84 34.79 4.52
N ALA A 63 -14.59 34.35 4.49
CA ALA A 63 -13.99 33.76 3.30
C ALA A 63 -13.13 32.55 3.67
N ALA A 64 -12.65 31.82 2.68
CA ALA A 64 -11.63 30.80 2.85
C ALA A 64 -10.43 31.09 1.95
N LEU A 65 -9.22 31.03 2.52
CA LEU A 65 -8.00 30.97 1.75
C LEU A 65 -7.76 29.52 1.35
N MET A 66 -7.61 29.30 0.04
CA MET A 66 -7.35 27.97 -0.51
C MET A 66 -5.96 27.95 -1.16
N ILE A 67 -5.11 27.02 -0.73
CA ILE A 67 -3.82 26.75 -1.34
C ILE A 67 -3.92 25.39 -2.06
N LEU A 68 -3.65 25.39 -3.35
CA LEU A 68 -3.68 24.20 -4.19
C LEU A 68 -2.24 23.80 -4.55
N SER A 69 -1.94 22.52 -4.40
CA SER A 69 -0.67 21.93 -4.80
C SER A 69 -0.93 20.75 -5.72
N ASP A 70 -0.37 20.79 -6.90
CA ASP A 70 -0.35 19.61 -7.78
C ASP A 70 0.68 18.63 -7.23
N VAL A 71 0.22 17.46 -6.82
CA VAL A 71 1.03 16.37 -6.25
C VAL A 71 0.95 15.12 -7.12
N THR A 72 0.57 15.27 -8.37
CA THR A 72 0.37 14.17 -9.32
C THR A 72 1.64 13.36 -9.51
N GLU A 73 2.75 14.01 -9.83
CA GLU A 73 4.04 13.36 -10.05
C GLU A 73 4.49 12.60 -8.80
N LEU A 74 4.46 13.27 -7.65
CA LEU A 74 4.84 12.65 -6.37
C LEU A 74 3.99 11.42 -6.04
N THR A 75 2.68 11.51 -6.28
CA THR A 75 1.75 10.41 -6.02
C THR A 75 1.97 9.26 -7.01
N SER A 76 2.23 9.57 -8.27
CA SER A 76 2.52 8.58 -9.32
C SER A 76 3.82 7.84 -9.06
N GLU A 77 4.89 8.55 -8.71
CA GLU A 77 6.18 7.95 -8.35
C GLU A 77 6.07 7.06 -7.10
N LYS A 78 5.35 7.51 -6.07
CA LYS A 78 5.08 6.68 -4.89
C LYS A 78 4.35 5.38 -5.25
N ARG A 79 3.28 5.47 -6.04
CA ARG A 79 2.53 4.29 -6.50
C ARG A 79 3.38 3.35 -7.35
N ARG A 80 4.23 3.91 -8.22
CA ARG A 80 5.17 3.13 -9.04
C ARG A 80 6.16 2.38 -8.15
N GLY A 81 6.74 3.04 -7.15
CA GLY A 81 7.64 2.41 -6.19
C GLY A 81 6.96 1.27 -5.41
N GLU A 82 5.73 1.48 -4.94
CA GLU A 82 4.94 0.47 -4.24
C GLU A 82 4.63 -0.74 -5.14
N ARG A 83 4.24 -0.52 -6.40
CA ARG A 83 4.02 -1.61 -7.37
C ARG A 83 5.29 -2.41 -7.61
N MET A 84 6.40 -1.73 -7.89
CA MET A 84 7.70 -2.37 -8.12
C MET A 84 8.13 -3.22 -6.92
N MET A 85 7.95 -2.71 -5.70
CA MET A 85 8.27 -3.45 -4.49
C MET A 85 7.40 -4.71 -4.36
N ASN A 86 6.09 -4.60 -4.61
CA ASN A 86 5.18 -5.75 -4.57
C ASN A 86 5.56 -6.80 -5.62
N GLU A 87 5.90 -6.41 -6.85
CA GLU A 87 6.35 -7.31 -7.90
C GLU A 87 7.66 -8.04 -7.54
N LEU A 88 8.59 -7.35 -6.89
CA LEU A 88 9.82 -7.95 -6.37
C LEU A 88 9.53 -8.98 -5.29
N ILE A 89 8.67 -8.66 -4.33
CA ILE A 89 8.23 -9.59 -3.28
C ILE A 89 7.59 -10.82 -3.90
N ASP A 90 6.63 -10.67 -4.82
CA ASP A 90 5.93 -11.77 -5.46
C ASP A 90 6.89 -12.66 -6.28
N THR A 91 7.91 -12.05 -6.91
CA THR A 91 8.97 -12.78 -7.62
C THR A 91 9.81 -13.61 -6.65
N LEU A 92 10.27 -13.01 -5.53
CA LEU A 92 11.05 -13.72 -4.50
C LEU A 92 10.25 -14.89 -3.91
N VAL A 93 9.00 -14.66 -3.54
CA VAL A 93 8.09 -15.69 -3.03
C VAL A 93 7.95 -16.84 -4.03
N THR A 94 7.75 -16.51 -5.32
CA THR A 94 7.64 -17.52 -6.38
C THR A 94 8.91 -18.37 -6.50
N VAL A 95 10.10 -17.76 -6.40
CA VAL A 95 11.37 -18.47 -6.46
C VAL A 95 11.53 -19.43 -5.27
N VAL A 96 11.18 -18.97 -4.07
CA VAL A 96 11.26 -19.77 -2.85
C VAL A 96 10.26 -20.93 -2.86
N ASP A 97 9.01 -20.66 -3.19
CA ASP A 97 7.94 -21.66 -3.24
C ASP A 97 8.21 -22.73 -4.32
N ARG A 98 8.90 -22.39 -5.43
CA ARG A 98 9.33 -23.37 -6.45
C ARG A 98 10.45 -24.30 -6.00
N ARG A 99 11.27 -23.88 -5.03
CA ARG A 99 12.33 -24.75 -4.48
C ARG A 99 11.79 -25.82 -3.53
N ASP A 100 10.66 -25.56 -2.90
CA ASP A 100 10.02 -26.48 -1.95
C ASP A 100 8.77 -27.11 -2.61
N PRO A 101 8.85 -28.38 -3.03
CA PRO A 101 7.73 -29.06 -3.71
C PRO A 101 6.46 -29.17 -2.84
N PHE A 102 6.59 -29.00 -1.53
CA PHE A 102 5.47 -29.04 -0.58
C PHE A 102 4.87 -27.65 -0.34
N SER A 103 5.47 -26.59 -0.86
CA SER A 103 5.07 -25.19 -0.63
C SER A 103 4.37 -24.52 -1.82
N ALA A 104 3.94 -25.29 -2.84
CA ALA A 104 3.29 -24.71 -4.01
C ALA A 104 2.12 -23.76 -3.61
N ASN A 105 2.27 -22.45 -3.90
CA ASN A 105 1.34 -21.38 -3.54
C ASN A 105 1.02 -21.28 -2.03
N HIS A 106 1.87 -21.86 -1.16
CA HIS A 106 1.63 -21.83 0.28
C HIS A 106 1.73 -20.43 0.84
N SER A 107 2.77 -19.69 0.49
CA SER A 107 3.00 -18.33 0.95
C SER A 107 1.86 -17.39 0.52
N THR A 108 1.36 -17.51 -0.71
CA THR A 108 0.22 -16.74 -1.19
C THR A 108 -1.04 -17.04 -0.39
N ARG A 109 -1.36 -18.33 -0.18
CA ARG A 109 -2.55 -18.71 0.61
C ARG A 109 -2.47 -18.22 2.06
N VAL A 110 -1.29 -18.30 2.67
CA VAL A 110 -1.10 -17.77 4.03
C VAL A 110 -1.34 -16.27 4.06
N ALA A 111 -0.81 -15.53 3.09
CA ALA A 111 -1.03 -14.09 2.98
C ALA A 111 -2.52 -13.73 2.84
N GLU A 112 -3.24 -14.44 1.97
CA GLU A 112 -4.69 -14.25 1.76
C GLU A 112 -5.49 -14.51 3.05
N VAL A 113 -5.20 -15.61 3.74
CA VAL A 113 -5.88 -15.95 5.01
C VAL A 113 -5.53 -14.92 6.09
N SER A 114 -4.26 -14.54 6.21
CA SER A 114 -3.80 -13.55 7.18
C SER A 114 -4.46 -12.19 6.95
N ARG A 115 -4.57 -11.75 5.70
CA ARG A 115 -5.30 -10.55 5.32
C ARG A 115 -6.77 -10.61 5.72
N ALA A 116 -7.46 -11.73 5.40
CA ALA A 116 -8.87 -11.91 5.75
C ALA A 116 -9.08 -11.87 7.26
N MET A 117 -8.21 -12.53 8.05
CA MET A 117 -8.26 -12.49 9.50
C MET A 117 -8.03 -11.08 10.06
N ALA A 118 -7.01 -10.37 9.55
CA ALA A 118 -6.71 -9.00 9.97
C ALA A 118 -7.87 -8.04 9.66
N SER A 119 -8.51 -8.20 8.51
CA SER A 119 -9.70 -7.42 8.13
C SER A 119 -10.89 -7.71 9.04
N GLU A 120 -11.14 -8.98 9.40
CA GLU A 120 -12.23 -9.36 10.32
C GLU A 120 -11.98 -8.89 11.76
N MET A 121 -10.70 -8.70 12.12
CA MET A 121 -10.29 -8.11 13.40
C MET A 121 -10.38 -6.57 13.41
N GLU A 122 -10.86 -5.96 12.32
CA GLU A 122 -11.00 -4.51 12.17
C GLU A 122 -9.68 -3.74 12.33
N LEU A 123 -8.55 -4.37 11.93
CA LEU A 123 -7.25 -3.70 11.89
C LEU A 123 -7.23 -2.61 10.82
N ASP A 124 -6.37 -1.62 10.97
CA ASP A 124 -6.23 -0.58 9.96
C ASP A 124 -5.57 -1.10 8.67
N GLU A 125 -5.68 -0.36 7.57
CA GLU A 125 -5.19 -0.77 6.24
C GLU A 125 -3.66 -0.99 6.23
N VAL A 126 -2.90 -0.27 7.05
CA VAL A 126 -1.44 -0.43 7.16
C VAL A 126 -1.11 -1.74 7.87
N GLU A 127 -1.81 -2.04 8.94
CA GLU A 127 -1.67 -3.29 9.69
C GLU A 127 -2.06 -4.49 8.84
N ILE A 128 -3.20 -4.42 8.14
CA ILE A 128 -3.67 -5.47 7.21
C ILE A 128 -2.61 -5.76 6.16
N LYS A 129 -2.07 -4.72 5.52
CA LYS A 129 -1.03 -4.87 4.50
C LYS A 129 0.28 -5.42 5.07
N THR A 130 0.62 -5.03 6.29
CA THR A 130 1.81 -5.53 7.00
C THR A 130 1.71 -7.03 7.25
N VAL A 131 0.57 -7.48 7.77
CA VAL A 131 0.30 -8.90 8.05
C VAL A 131 0.28 -9.72 6.76
N GLU A 132 -0.34 -9.22 5.69
CA GLU A 132 -0.34 -9.84 4.36
C GLU A 132 1.09 -10.02 3.83
N THR A 133 1.89 -8.96 3.89
CA THR A 133 3.29 -8.98 3.42
C THR A 133 4.14 -9.93 4.25
N ALA A 134 3.99 -9.94 5.57
CA ALA A 134 4.66 -10.88 6.45
C ALA A 134 4.30 -12.34 6.12
N GLY A 135 3.02 -12.61 5.83
CA GLY A 135 2.55 -13.92 5.37
C GLY A 135 3.19 -14.37 4.06
N LYS A 136 3.35 -13.46 3.09
CA LYS A 136 4.07 -13.72 1.84
C LYS A 136 5.53 -14.09 2.09
N LEU A 137 6.21 -13.35 2.95
CA LEU A 137 7.66 -13.46 3.16
C LEU A 137 8.08 -14.55 4.15
N MET A 138 7.16 -15.15 4.90
CA MET A 138 7.47 -16.06 6.01
C MET A 138 8.41 -17.22 5.65
N ASN A 139 8.40 -17.67 4.40
CA ASN A 139 9.21 -18.77 3.90
C ASN A 139 10.52 -18.33 3.25
N LEU A 140 10.86 -17.03 3.23
CA LEU A 140 12.04 -16.51 2.53
C LEU A 140 13.33 -17.16 3.03
N GLY A 141 13.43 -17.44 4.33
CA GLY A 141 14.59 -18.13 4.93
C GLY A 141 14.86 -19.53 4.39
N LYS A 142 13.87 -20.19 3.76
CA LYS A 142 14.05 -21.48 3.11
C LYS A 142 15.05 -21.41 1.93
N ILE A 143 15.38 -20.23 1.43
CA ILE A 143 16.39 -20.07 0.38
C ILE A 143 17.76 -20.59 0.80
N PHE A 144 18.07 -20.59 2.09
CA PHE A 144 19.33 -21.09 2.66
C PHE A 144 19.33 -22.58 3.00
N ILE A 145 18.17 -23.23 2.90
CA ILE A 145 18.06 -24.67 3.17
C ILE A 145 18.51 -25.45 1.93
N PRO A 146 19.39 -26.45 2.07
CA PRO A 146 19.80 -27.31 0.97
C PRO A 146 18.58 -27.98 0.31
N PRO A 147 18.53 -28.09 -1.04
CA PRO A 147 17.39 -28.67 -1.75
C PRO A 147 17.10 -30.12 -1.35
N ASP A 148 18.13 -30.90 -1.04
CA ASP A 148 18.00 -32.29 -0.59
C ASP A 148 17.31 -32.40 0.76
N VAL A 149 17.45 -31.41 1.64
CA VAL A 149 16.72 -31.32 2.92
C VAL A 149 15.26 -30.92 2.69
N LEU A 150 15.03 -29.93 1.81
CA LEU A 150 13.65 -29.44 1.48
C LEU A 150 12.79 -30.52 0.83
N THR A 151 13.41 -31.43 0.07
CA THR A 151 12.68 -32.46 -0.69
C THR A 151 12.50 -33.79 0.09
N LYS A 152 13.11 -33.91 1.27
CA LYS A 152 12.91 -35.09 2.11
C LYS A 152 11.48 -35.14 2.65
N SER A 153 10.81 -36.25 2.40
CA SER A 153 9.48 -36.54 2.98
C SER A 153 9.55 -37.27 4.32
N ASN A 154 10.66 -37.98 4.58
CA ASN A 154 10.90 -38.78 5.78
C ASN A 154 12.39 -38.75 6.16
N ASP A 155 12.74 -39.26 7.34
CA ASP A 155 14.11 -39.48 7.81
C ASP A 155 14.98 -38.21 7.92
N LEU A 156 14.33 -37.07 8.31
CA LEU A 156 15.08 -35.86 8.67
C LEU A 156 15.91 -36.14 9.95
N THR A 157 17.22 -35.80 9.90
CA THR A 157 18.04 -35.79 11.11
C THR A 157 17.56 -34.70 12.09
N PRO A 158 17.92 -34.76 13.38
CA PRO A 158 17.58 -33.71 14.34
C PRO A 158 18.09 -32.32 13.89
N GLU A 159 19.27 -32.25 13.26
CA GLU A 159 19.88 -31.02 12.75
C GLU A 159 19.09 -30.47 11.56
N GLU A 160 18.71 -31.32 10.60
CA GLU A 160 17.91 -30.92 9.44
C GLU A 160 16.51 -30.43 9.87
N ARG A 161 15.92 -31.10 10.87
CA ARG A 161 14.64 -30.68 11.45
C ARG A 161 14.73 -29.32 12.12
N SER A 162 15.83 -29.10 12.88
CA SER A 162 16.10 -27.80 13.50
C SER A 162 16.31 -26.70 12.44
N LEU A 163 17.02 -27.01 11.34
CA LEU A 163 17.22 -26.08 10.24
C LEU A 163 15.90 -25.65 9.59
N LEU A 164 15.01 -26.60 9.32
CA LEU A 164 13.69 -26.32 8.77
C LEU A 164 12.81 -25.53 9.75
N ALA A 165 12.81 -25.88 11.02
CA ALA A 165 12.03 -25.21 12.05
C ALA A 165 12.47 -23.74 12.26
N ASN A 166 13.75 -23.45 12.07
CA ASN A 166 14.32 -22.10 12.25
C ASN A 166 14.31 -21.25 10.97
N ALA A 167 13.79 -21.75 9.85
CA ALA A 167 13.80 -21.02 8.59
C ALA A 167 13.07 -19.67 8.70
N TYR A 168 12.01 -19.58 9.51
CA TYR A 168 11.27 -18.33 9.74
C TYR A 168 12.13 -17.29 10.50
N LEU A 169 12.96 -17.71 11.46
CA LEU A 169 13.88 -16.80 12.16
C LEU A 169 14.92 -16.23 11.18
N THR A 170 15.44 -17.07 10.28
CA THR A 170 16.31 -16.61 9.19
C THR A 170 15.62 -15.59 8.30
N THR A 171 14.29 -15.71 8.09
CA THR A 171 13.51 -14.70 7.36
C THR A 171 13.50 -13.37 8.10
N VAL A 172 13.31 -13.38 9.42
CA VAL A 172 13.32 -12.14 10.24
C VAL A 172 14.70 -11.49 10.17
N ASP A 173 15.76 -12.26 10.38
CA ASP A 173 17.16 -11.77 10.32
C ASP A 173 17.47 -11.12 8.96
N LEU A 174 16.93 -11.67 7.85
CA LEU A 174 17.11 -11.11 6.50
C LEU A 174 16.40 -9.78 6.28
N ILE A 175 15.26 -9.57 6.94
CA ILE A 175 14.46 -8.37 6.76
C ILE A 175 14.94 -7.24 7.68
N GLU A 176 15.45 -7.58 8.85
CA GLU A 176 15.98 -6.60 9.81
C GLU A 176 17.37 -6.06 9.43
N GLY A 177 18.15 -6.76 8.59
CA GLY A 177 19.47 -6.35 8.06
C GLY A 177 20.60 -6.61 9.03
#